data_aa139c81e86979ae8f2ee54b86b50eb6
#
_entry.id   aa139c81e86979ae8f2ee54b86b50eb6
#
_cell.length_a   1.000
_cell.length_b   1.000
_cell.length_c   1.000
_cell.angle_alpha   90.00
_cell.angle_beta   90.00
_cell.angle_gamma   90.00
#
_symmetry.space_group_name_H-M   'P 1'
#
loop_
_entity.id
_entity.type
_entity.pdbx_description
1 polymer ?
#
loop_
_entity_poly.entity_id
_entity_poly.type
_entity_poly.pdbx_seq_one_letter_code
_entity_poly.pdbx_strand_id
1 'polypeptide(L)'
;MRIHAIGIAACLGLLAQSGITSAQSEKDVFSANSIMPGCRNAMSNNGREPIKQGICLGVVQTMLYLSGPVFGLCAPEGANLEQVLRVVVRYIDQRPDRMHERFENLALEAVLEAWPCPR
;
A
#
# COMPACT_ATOMS: atom_id res chain seq x y z
N MET A 1 -36.34 59.32 -29.86
CA MET A 1 -35.24 58.88 -29.02
C MET A 1 -35.50 57.42 -28.69
N ARG A 2 -34.70 56.53 -29.25
CA ARG A 2 -34.75 55.08 -28.98
C ARG A 2 -33.72 54.71 -27.99
N ILE A 3 -34.13 54.25 -26.82
CA ILE A 3 -33.27 53.75 -25.80
C ILE A 3 -33.13 52.23 -25.98
N HIS A 4 -31.94 51.78 -26.32
CA HIS A 4 -31.66 50.37 -26.45
C HIS A 4 -31.30 49.82 -25.07
N ALA A 5 -32.16 48.98 -24.53
CA ALA A 5 -31.86 48.19 -23.35
C ALA A 5 -30.96 47.03 -23.78
N ILE A 6 -29.69 47.04 -23.33
CA ILE A 6 -28.74 45.94 -23.48
C ILE A 6 -28.94 45.01 -22.29
N GLY A 7 -29.41 43.82 -22.60
CA GLY A 7 -29.62 42.75 -21.63
C GLY A 7 -28.30 42.21 -21.09
N ILE A 8 -28.19 42.16 -19.77
CA ILE A 8 -27.16 41.40 -19.04
C ILE A 8 -27.76 40.02 -18.78
N ALA A 9 -27.36 39.07 -19.56
CA ALA A 9 -27.71 37.67 -19.35
C ALA A 9 -26.45 36.80 -19.29
N ALA A 10 -26.40 35.95 -18.30
CA ALA A 10 -25.64 34.71 -18.21
C ALA A 10 -24.14 34.78 -17.90
N CYS A 11 -23.84 34.78 -16.61
CA CYS A 11 -22.65 34.10 -16.05
C CYS A 11 -23.01 33.38 -14.74
N LEU A 12 -23.87 32.38 -14.84
CA LEU A 12 -24.18 31.48 -13.72
C LEU A 12 -24.16 30.05 -14.27
N GLY A 13 -23.03 29.38 -14.20
CA GLY A 13 -23.01 27.99 -14.60
C GLY A 13 -21.64 27.35 -14.79
N LEU A 14 -20.71 27.50 -13.84
CA LEU A 14 -19.47 26.72 -13.88
C LEU A 14 -18.79 26.64 -12.48
N LEU A 15 -19.52 26.15 -11.47
CA LEU A 15 -18.94 25.80 -10.18
C LEU A 15 -19.60 24.55 -9.59
N ALA A 16 -19.46 23.42 -10.24
CA ALA A 16 -19.83 22.16 -9.62
C ALA A 16 -19.15 20.96 -10.29
N GLN A 17 -17.82 20.92 -10.29
CA GLN A 17 -17.09 19.67 -10.55
C GLN A 17 -15.68 19.74 -9.93
N SER A 18 -15.62 19.89 -8.62
CA SER A 18 -14.35 19.79 -7.92
C SER A 18 -14.60 19.04 -6.62
N GLY A 19 -14.37 17.76 -6.63
CA GLY A 19 -14.22 17.08 -5.38
C GLY A 19 -14.91 15.75 -5.23
N ILE A 20 -14.45 14.71 -5.89
CA ILE A 20 -14.56 13.32 -5.35
C ILE A 20 -13.52 12.44 -6.06
N THR A 21 -12.26 12.78 -6.00
CA THR A 21 -11.21 11.90 -6.56
C THR A 21 -10.07 11.59 -5.58
N SER A 22 -10.02 12.21 -4.42
CA SER A 22 -8.86 12.07 -3.53
C SER A 22 -8.91 10.85 -2.59
N ALA A 23 -10.09 10.40 -2.15
CA ALA A 23 -10.20 9.33 -1.16
C ALA A 23 -10.01 7.90 -1.73
N GLN A 24 -10.32 7.69 -3.01
CA GLN A 24 -10.10 6.39 -3.67
C GLN A 24 -8.64 6.17 -4.08
N SER A 25 -7.91 7.24 -4.39
CA SER A 25 -6.51 7.19 -4.80
C SER A 25 -5.58 6.75 -3.65
N GLU A 26 -5.88 7.15 -2.42
CA GLU A 26 -5.04 6.81 -1.26
C GLU A 26 -5.12 5.32 -0.88
N LYS A 27 -6.28 4.71 -0.99
CA LYS A 27 -6.44 3.25 -0.78
C LYS A 27 -5.68 2.43 -1.81
N ASP A 28 -5.62 2.90 -3.06
CA ASP A 28 -4.93 2.19 -4.13
C ASP A 28 -3.41 2.25 -4.00
N VAL A 29 -2.85 3.37 -3.53
CA VAL A 29 -1.38 3.56 -3.42
C VAL A 29 -0.73 2.57 -2.45
N PHE A 30 -1.42 2.20 -1.37
CA PHE A 30 -0.94 1.26 -0.36
C PHE A 30 -1.56 -0.13 -0.45
N SER A 31 -2.30 -0.43 -1.50
CA SER A 31 -2.80 -1.78 -1.76
C SER A 31 -1.66 -2.74 -2.11
N ALA A 32 -1.87 -4.02 -1.92
CA ALA A 32 -0.91 -5.03 -2.36
C ALA A 32 -0.69 -4.98 -3.88
N ASN A 33 -1.74 -4.68 -4.67
CA ASN A 33 -1.59 -4.45 -6.11
C ASN A 33 -0.53 -3.39 -6.43
N SER A 34 -0.52 -2.30 -5.66
CA SER A 34 0.41 -1.20 -5.89
C SER A 34 1.82 -1.49 -5.39
N ILE A 35 1.96 -2.12 -4.22
CA ILE A 35 3.26 -2.28 -3.54
C ILE A 35 4.03 -3.54 -3.96
N MET A 36 3.34 -4.64 -4.27
CA MET A 36 3.97 -5.93 -4.60
C MET A 36 4.97 -5.90 -5.75
N PRO A 37 4.81 -5.10 -6.82
CA PRO A 37 5.87 -4.94 -7.82
C PRO A 37 7.20 -4.46 -7.22
N GLY A 38 7.15 -3.55 -6.23
CA GLY A 38 8.35 -3.09 -5.52
C GLY A 38 8.98 -4.19 -4.67
N CYS A 39 8.19 -5.03 -4.01
CA CYS A 39 8.68 -6.19 -3.27
C CYS A 39 9.40 -7.19 -4.16
N ARG A 40 8.83 -7.51 -5.33
CA ARG A 40 9.46 -8.42 -6.30
C ARG A 40 10.75 -7.84 -6.87
N ASN A 41 10.77 -6.52 -7.11
CA ASN A 41 11.98 -5.82 -7.55
C ASN A 41 13.09 -5.84 -6.48
N ALA A 42 12.73 -5.74 -5.20
CA ALA A 42 13.67 -5.86 -4.10
C ALA A 42 14.34 -7.24 -4.06
N MET A 43 13.59 -8.31 -4.34
CA MET A 43 14.15 -9.67 -4.40
C MET A 43 15.03 -9.91 -5.63
N SER A 44 14.74 -9.26 -6.75
CA SER A 44 15.51 -9.42 -8.00
C SER A 44 16.63 -8.40 -8.16
N ASN A 45 16.71 -7.42 -7.27
CA ASN A 45 17.70 -6.33 -7.25
C ASN A 45 17.81 -5.58 -8.59
N ASN A 46 16.70 -5.37 -9.29
CA ASN A 46 16.66 -4.76 -10.63
C ASN A 46 16.51 -3.23 -10.63
N GLY A 47 16.38 -2.60 -9.46
CA GLY A 47 16.34 -1.15 -9.29
C GLY A 47 15.11 -0.43 -9.89
N ARG A 48 14.09 -1.17 -10.32
CA ARG A 48 12.85 -0.60 -10.83
C ARG A 48 11.92 -0.22 -9.68
N GLU A 49 11.10 0.83 -9.89
CA GLU A 49 10.11 1.30 -8.91
C GLU A 49 10.68 1.55 -7.49
N PRO A 50 11.71 2.39 -7.34
CA PRO A 50 12.45 2.54 -6.09
C PRO A 50 11.59 2.99 -4.92
N ILE A 51 10.52 3.77 -5.17
CA ILE A 51 9.61 4.23 -4.12
C ILE A 51 8.81 3.05 -3.55
N LYS A 52 8.21 2.25 -4.41
CA LYS A 52 7.44 1.06 -3.98
C LYS A 52 8.33 0.01 -3.34
N GLN A 53 9.55 -0.14 -3.84
CA GLN A 53 10.58 -0.98 -3.22
C GLN A 53 10.92 -0.49 -1.80
N GLY A 54 11.13 0.81 -1.63
CA GLY A 54 11.39 1.42 -0.32
C GLY A 54 10.23 1.23 0.66
N ILE A 55 8.98 1.41 0.22
CA ILE A 55 7.80 1.17 1.04
C ILE A 55 7.74 -0.30 1.47
N CYS A 56 7.89 -1.23 0.53
CA CYS A 56 7.89 -2.66 0.83
C CYS A 56 8.95 -3.04 1.86
N LEU A 57 10.20 -2.65 1.62
CA LEU A 57 11.32 -2.96 2.53
C LEU A 57 11.13 -2.31 3.90
N GLY A 58 10.63 -1.06 3.94
CA GLY A 58 10.35 -0.36 5.20
C GLY A 58 9.31 -1.07 6.06
N VAL A 59 8.21 -1.52 5.46
CA VAL A 59 7.16 -2.29 6.16
C VAL A 59 7.73 -3.61 6.68
N VAL A 60 8.42 -4.37 5.84
CA VAL A 60 8.97 -5.68 6.21
C VAL A 60 10.06 -5.53 7.28
N GLN A 61 10.93 -4.52 7.18
CA GLN A 61 11.94 -4.22 8.20
C GLN A 61 11.32 -3.86 9.55
N THR A 62 10.23 -3.10 9.54
CA THR A 62 9.51 -2.74 10.76
C THR A 62 8.94 -3.97 11.45
N MET A 63 8.36 -4.91 10.70
CA MET A 63 7.85 -6.16 11.26
C MET A 63 8.94 -7.01 11.90
N LEU A 64 10.10 -7.11 11.25
CA LEU A 64 11.25 -7.81 11.82
C LEU A 64 11.72 -7.14 13.11
N TYR A 65 11.77 -5.81 13.14
CA TYR A 65 12.15 -5.04 14.33
C TYR A 65 11.17 -5.21 15.49
N LEU A 66 9.85 -5.30 15.18
CA LEU A 66 8.79 -5.48 16.18
C LEU A 66 8.60 -6.95 16.59
N SER A 67 9.45 -7.88 16.10
CA SER A 67 9.38 -9.28 16.51
C SER A 67 9.56 -9.42 18.02
N GLY A 68 8.60 -10.09 18.66
CA GLY A 68 8.58 -10.32 20.10
C GLY A 68 7.19 -10.66 20.62
N PRO A 69 7.11 -11.13 21.88
CA PRO A 69 5.85 -11.61 22.49
C PRO A 69 4.77 -10.54 22.55
N VAL A 70 5.13 -9.26 22.67
CA VAL A 70 4.19 -8.13 22.76
C VAL A 70 3.30 -8.03 21.52
N PHE A 71 3.86 -8.32 20.35
CA PHE A 71 3.16 -8.25 19.08
C PHE A 71 2.68 -9.63 18.57
N GLY A 72 2.96 -10.70 19.31
CA GLY A 72 2.59 -12.05 18.92
C GLY A 72 3.40 -12.63 17.76
N LEU A 73 4.44 -11.93 17.32
CA LEU A 73 5.35 -12.32 16.25
C LEU A 73 6.68 -12.76 16.85
N CYS A 74 7.02 -14.03 16.71
CA CYS A 74 8.26 -14.61 17.21
C CYS A 74 9.09 -15.18 16.07
N ALA A 75 9.66 -14.29 15.25
CA ALA A 75 10.60 -14.69 14.22
C ALA A 75 11.82 -15.41 14.87
N PRO A 76 12.36 -16.46 14.23
CA PRO A 76 13.49 -17.19 14.77
C PRO A 76 14.73 -16.29 14.86
N GLU A 77 15.59 -16.60 15.82
CA GLU A 77 16.90 -15.94 15.91
C GLU A 77 17.67 -16.12 14.59
N GLY A 78 18.21 -15.01 14.07
CA GLY A 78 18.90 -15.01 12.78
C GLY A 78 17.98 -14.81 11.56
N ALA A 79 16.66 -14.66 11.75
CA ALA A 79 15.79 -14.22 10.65
C ALA A 79 16.26 -12.87 10.10
N ASN A 80 16.39 -12.78 8.78
CA ASN A 80 16.86 -11.58 8.12
C ASN A 80 15.77 -10.99 7.21
N LEU A 81 16.00 -9.75 6.76
CA LEU A 81 15.06 -9.01 5.93
C LEU A 81 14.66 -9.78 4.66
N GLU A 82 15.61 -10.43 3.99
CA GLU A 82 15.33 -11.19 2.77
C GLU A 82 14.40 -12.37 3.03
N GLN A 83 14.61 -13.09 4.13
CA GLN A 83 13.75 -14.20 4.54
C GLN A 83 12.32 -13.73 4.83
N VAL A 84 12.16 -12.65 5.58
CA VAL A 84 10.84 -12.07 5.89
C VAL A 84 10.16 -11.59 4.61
N LEU A 85 10.90 -10.94 3.72
CA LEU A 85 10.40 -10.49 2.42
C LEU A 85 9.86 -11.66 1.58
N ARG A 86 10.58 -12.76 1.52
CA ARG A 86 10.15 -13.98 0.81
C ARG A 86 8.86 -14.58 1.40
N VAL A 87 8.72 -14.57 2.72
CA VAL A 87 7.51 -15.03 3.42
C VAL A 87 6.32 -14.16 3.03
N VAL A 88 6.48 -12.84 3.10
CA VAL A 88 5.43 -11.87 2.74
C VAL A 88 5.00 -12.00 1.28
N VAL A 89 5.97 -12.01 0.36
CA VAL A 89 5.69 -12.12 -1.08
C VAL A 89 4.96 -13.43 -1.40
N ARG A 90 5.44 -14.55 -0.88
CA ARG A 90 4.80 -15.85 -1.07
C ARG A 90 3.36 -15.88 -0.54
N TYR A 91 3.15 -15.34 0.65
CA TYR A 91 1.82 -15.29 1.28
C TYR A 91 0.82 -14.52 0.41
N ILE A 92 1.21 -13.34 -0.06
CA ILE A 92 0.35 -12.47 -0.86
C ILE A 92 0.13 -13.04 -2.27
N ASP A 93 1.17 -13.59 -2.92
CA ASP A 93 1.06 -14.21 -4.24
C ASP A 93 0.10 -15.41 -4.28
N GLN A 94 -0.09 -16.09 -3.16
CA GLN A 94 -1.07 -17.18 -3.02
C GLN A 94 -2.51 -16.70 -2.82
N ARG A 95 -2.74 -15.38 -2.69
CA ARG A 95 -4.05 -14.78 -2.39
C ARG A 95 -4.39 -13.66 -3.38
N PRO A 96 -4.52 -13.99 -4.68
CA PRO A 96 -4.77 -12.98 -5.72
C PRO A 96 -6.10 -12.24 -5.55
N ASP A 97 -7.07 -12.86 -4.90
CA ASP A 97 -8.37 -12.29 -4.54
C ASP A 97 -8.27 -11.15 -3.51
N ARG A 98 -7.18 -11.10 -2.74
CA ARG A 98 -6.95 -10.11 -1.67
C ARG A 98 -6.00 -8.97 -2.06
N MET A 99 -5.54 -8.91 -3.29
CA MET A 99 -4.56 -7.92 -3.75
C MET A 99 -5.04 -6.46 -3.66
N HIS A 100 -6.34 -6.23 -3.53
CA HIS A 100 -6.93 -4.90 -3.31
C HIS A 100 -6.82 -4.42 -1.86
N GLU A 101 -6.50 -5.30 -0.93
CA GLU A 101 -6.33 -4.96 0.49
C GLU A 101 -5.01 -4.21 0.73
N ARG A 102 -4.90 -3.58 1.88
CA ARG A 102 -3.69 -2.86 2.28
C ARG A 102 -2.52 -3.83 2.44
N PHE A 103 -1.40 -3.46 1.81
CA PHE A 103 -0.18 -4.28 1.82
C PHE A 103 0.31 -4.60 3.23
N GLU A 104 0.34 -3.61 4.13
CA GLU A 104 0.83 -3.81 5.49
C GLU A 104 -0.01 -4.80 6.31
N ASN A 105 -1.32 -4.87 6.07
CA ASN A 105 -2.19 -5.84 6.74
C ASN A 105 -1.87 -7.27 6.28
N LEU A 106 -1.75 -7.46 4.97
CA LEU A 106 -1.39 -8.77 4.41
C LEU A 106 0.02 -9.20 4.80
N ALA A 107 0.95 -8.25 4.86
CA ALA A 107 2.31 -8.51 5.30
C ALA A 107 2.36 -8.92 6.78
N LEU A 108 1.58 -8.26 7.64
CA LEU A 108 1.46 -8.64 9.06
C LEU A 108 0.86 -10.04 9.22
N GLU A 109 -0.23 -10.33 8.52
CA GLU A 109 -0.82 -11.67 8.52
C GLU A 109 0.19 -12.74 8.09
N ALA A 110 0.97 -12.47 7.04
CA ALA A 110 2.00 -13.37 6.53
C ALA A 110 3.04 -13.75 7.60
N VAL A 111 3.55 -12.76 8.32
CA VAL A 111 4.59 -13.00 9.34
C VAL A 111 4.02 -13.64 10.60
N LEU A 112 2.79 -13.29 11.00
CA LEU A 112 2.11 -13.93 12.13
C LEU A 112 1.75 -15.39 11.85
N GLU A 113 1.37 -15.72 10.62
CA GLU A 113 1.13 -17.11 10.22
C GLU A 113 2.43 -17.92 10.18
N ALA A 114 3.52 -17.31 9.69
CA ALA A 114 4.81 -18.00 9.59
C ALA A 114 5.48 -18.23 10.93
N TRP A 115 5.39 -17.28 11.86
CA TRP A 115 6.11 -17.28 13.13
C TRP A 115 5.24 -16.79 14.30
N PRO A 116 4.16 -17.49 14.62
CA PRO A 116 3.37 -17.18 15.80
C PRO A 116 4.17 -17.44 17.07
N CYS A 117 4.00 -16.58 18.09
CA CYS A 117 4.60 -16.86 19.39
C CYS A 117 3.97 -18.10 20.05
N PRO A 118 4.76 -18.92 20.77
CA PRO A 118 4.22 -20.01 21.58
C PRO A 118 3.21 -19.49 22.62
N ARG A 119 2.13 -20.24 22.80
CA ARG A 119 1.13 -19.98 23.84
C ARG A 119 1.59 -20.51 25.20
#